data_1c340c7c52b07be7386aa727d06e172e
#
_entry.id   1c340c7c52b07be7386aa727d06e172e
#
_cell.length_a   1.000
_cell.length_b   1.000
_cell.length_c   1.000
_cell.angle_alpha   90.00
_cell.angle_beta   90.00
_cell.angle_gamma   90.00
#
_symmetry.space_group_name_H-M   'P 1'
#
loop_
_entity.id
_entity.type
_entity.pdbx_description
1 polymer ?
#
loop_
_entity_poly.entity_id
_entity_poly.type
_entity_poly.pdbx_seq_one_letter_code
_entity_poly.pdbx_strand_id
1 'polypeptide(L)'
;MIYWFIGQPGHGKTVLSDLLKEKLEQTFPGQKKIFRIDGDDLRSLTSNQDYSRTGREQNIKRAQTIAQYLHNQGHDVIVSLVAPYRELREEFKERVKDVVEIYVHTSEVRGRENFHSADFEQPLDNFIDVDTTDIIPAESLDYVFRKIFPGVDESGKYKSIFCDLDGTVFVYRKFGNYLTEKAEVIQSSKDFLWEMKKSGHHIVLTTARPESMRDLTVRELEMNDIPYHQLVMGLARGTRVLINDRENGSDVNRAISINIERNKGI
;
A
#
# COMPACT_ATOMS: atom_id res chain seq x y z
N MET A 1 -3.87 -8.71 -3.52
CA MET A 1 -2.45 -8.42 -3.27
C MET A 1 -1.73 -9.69 -2.83
N ILE A 2 -0.47 -9.88 -3.22
CA ILE A 2 0.40 -10.95 -2.73
C ILE A 2 1.55 -10.31 -1.95
N TYR A 3 1.69 -10.64 -0.66
CA TYR A 3 2.77 -10.19 0.20
C TYR A 3 3.78 -11.32 0.32
N TRP A 4 4.95 -11.16 -0.30
CA TRP A 4 5.95 -12.21 -0.42
C TRP A 4 7.16 -11.97 0.47
N PHE A 5 7.20 -12.63 1.64
CA PHE A 5 8.33 -12.58 2.56
C PHE A 5 9.43 -13.55 2.10
N ILE A 6 10.62 -13.01 1.84
CA ILE A 6 11.81 -13.76 1.47
C ILE A 6 12.96 -13.51 2.46
N GLY A 7 13.97 -14.36 2.45
CA GLY A 7 15.16 -14.25 3.32
C GLY A 7 15.59 -15.61 3.86
N GLN A 8 16.73 -15.63 4.53
CA GLN A 8 17.31 -16.86 5.07
C GLN A 8 16.47 -17.48 6.21
N PRO A 9 16.61 -18.79 6.50
CA PRO A 9 16.05 -19.40 7.69
C PRO A 9 16.46 -18.67 8.97
N GLY A 10 15.53 -18.49 9.91
CA GLY A 10 15.80 -17.78 11.18
C GLY A 10 15.65 -16.26 11.14
N HIS A 11 15.52 -15.63 9.96
CA HIS A 11 15.46 -14.16 9.83
C HIS A 11 14.12 -13.51 10.23
N GLY A 12 13.11 -14.30 10.67
CA GLY A 12 11.86 -13.76 11.21
C GLY A 12 10.69 -13.68 10.22
N LYS A 13 10.83 -14.21 8.99
CA LYS A 13 9.77 -14.20 7.95
C LYS A 13 8.41 -14.71 8.44
N THR A 14 8.39 -15.89 9.07
CA THR A 14 7.15 -16.52 9.57
C THR A 14 6.48 -15.63 10.62
N VAL A 15 7.25 -15.10 11.56
CA VAL A 15 6.72 -14.20 12.61
C VAL A 15 6.12 -12.94 12.00
N LEU A 16 6.84 -12.27 11.10
CA LEU A 16 6.35 -11.06 10.45
C LEU A 16 5.14 -11.33 9.53
N SER A 17 5.11 -12.49 8.86
CA SER A 17 3.98 -12.88 8.02
C SER A 17 2.71 -13.15 8.82
N ASP A 18 2.82 -13.76 9.99
CA ASP A 18 1.70 -13.98 10.91
C ASP A 18 1.18 -12.66 11.48
N LEU A 19 2.08 -11.81 11.96
CA LEU A 19 1.73 -10.47 12.46
C LEU A 19 1.10 -9.59 11.38
N LEU A 20 1.60 -9.65 10.13
CA LEU A 20 0.98 -8.92 9.02
C LEU A 20 -0.43 -9.41 8.75
N LYS A 21 -0.67 -10.72 8.79
CA LYS A 21 -2.01 -11.28 8.61
C LYS A 21 -2.97 -10.74 9.67
N GLU A 22 -2.61 -10.82 10.94
CA GLU A 22 -3.41 -10.30 12.05
C GLU A 22 -3.69 -8.80 11.90
N LYS A 23 -2.66 -8.00 11.57
CA LYS A 23 -2.79 -6.55 11.36
C LYS A 23 -3.73 -6.23 10.21
N LEU A 24 -3.65 -6.94 9.09
CA LEU A 24 -4.54 -6.76 7.93
C LEU A 24 -5.98 -7.11 8.27
N GLU A 25 -6.23 -8.23 8.98
CA GLU A 25 -7.56 -8.65 9.41
C GLU A 25 -8.20 -7.64 10.38
N GLN A 26 -7.41 -7.04 11.27
CA GLN A 26 -7.84 -6.01 12.21
C GLN A 26 -8.10 -4.66 11.51
N THR A 27 -7.23 -4.28 10.58
CA THR A 27 -7.32 -2.98 9.89
C THR A 27 -8.44 -2.96 8.85
N PHE A 28 -8.65 -4.10 8.16
CA PHE A 28 -9.60 -4.21 7.04
C PHE A 28 -10.63 -5.33 7.25
N PRO A 29 -11.42 -5.29 8.33
CA PRO A 29 -12.32 -6.38 8.68
C PRO A 29 -13.34 -6.64 7.57
N GLY A 30 -13.43 -7.90 7.13
CA GLY A 30 -14.44 -8.36 6.17
C GLY A 30 -14.24 -7.95 4.71
N GLN A 31 -13.16 -7.24 4.36
CA GLN A 31 -12.92 -6.83 2.97
C GLN A 31 -12.50 -7.99 2.08
N LYS A 32 -11.51 -8.79 2.52
CA LYS A 32 -10.99 -9.94 1.78
C LYS A 32 -10.58 -11.04 2.74
N LYS A 33 -10.66 -12.29 2.27
CA LYS A 33 -10.00 -13.39 2.99
C LYS A 33 -8.50 -13.33 2.74
N ILE A 34 -7.71 -13.59 3.79
CA ILE A 34 -6.26 -13.60 3.74
C ILE A 34 -5.77 -15.03 3.92
N PHE A 35 -5.08 -15.54 2.92
CA PHE A 35 -4.48 -16.88 2.95
C PHE A 35 -2.99 -16.77 3.23
N ARG A 36 -2.46 -17.74 3.96
CA ARG A 36 -1.03 -17.84 4.25
C ARG A 36 -0.47 -19.09 3.62
N ILE A 37 0.68 -18.97 2.96
CA ILE A 37 1.48 -20.07 2.39
C ILE A 37 2.85 -20.00 3.06
N ASP A 38 3.16 -21.03 3.85
CA ASP A 38 4.49 -21.21 4.44
C ASP A 38 5.28 -22.26 3.66
N GLY A 39 6.58 -22.04 3.50
CA GLY A 39 7.45 -22.91 2.71
C GLY A 39 7.61 -24.30 3.29
N ASP A 40 7.67 -24.42 4.60
CA ASP A 40 7.85 -25.70 5.28
C ASP A 40 6.54 -26.49 5.31
N ASP A 41 5.40 -25.81 5.55
CA ASP A 41 4.06 -26.40 5.44
C ASP A 41 3.82 -26.94 4.02
N LEU A 42 4.18 -26.15 2.99
CA LEU A 42 4.02 -26.55 1.60
C LEU A 42 4.89 -27.76 1.25
N ARG A 43 6.10 -27.86 1.79
CA ARG A 43 6.97 -29.04 1.65
C ARG A 43 6.35 -30.27 2.28
N SER A 44 5.81 -30.12 3.50
CA SER A 44 5.12 -31.21 4.20
C SER A 44 3.93 -31.74 3.41
N LEU A 45 3.08 -30.84 2.91
CA LEU A 45 1.89 -31.20 2.12
C LEU A 45 2.23 -31.89 0.79
N THR A 46 3.35 -31.53 0.17
CA THR A 46 3.76 -32.08 -1.13
C THR A 46 4.82 -33.19 -1.01
N SER A 47 5.16 -33.61 0.22
CA SER A 47 6.22 -34.60 0.51
C SER A 47 7.56 -34.24 -0.16
N ASN A 48 7.84 -32.94 -0.35
CA ASN A 48 9.09 -32.49 -0.97
C ASN A 48 10.18 -32.29 0.08
N GLN A 49 11.00 -33.32 0.29
CA GLN A 49 12.18 -33.29 1.17
C GLN A 49 13.46 -32.86 0.43
N ASP A 50 13.38 -32.51 -0.85
CA ASP A 50 14.53 -32.13 -1.67
C ASP A 50 14.90 -30.67 -1.44
N TYR A 51 16.07 -30.43 -0.84
CA TYR A 51 16.65 -29.10 -0.63
C TYR A 51 17.71 -28.73 -1.69
N SER A 52 17.88 -29.55 -2.73
CA SER A 52 18.66 -29.19 -3.91
C SER A 52 18.06 -27.96 -4.62
N ARG A 53 18.81 -27.39 -5.57
CA ARG A 53 18.31 -26.30 -6.42
C ARG A 53 16.96 -26.66 -7.05
N THR A 54 16.87 -27.83 -7.67
CA THR A 54 15.64 -28.31 -8.33
C THR A 54 14.47 -28.42 -7.35
N GLY A 55 14.68 -29.00 -6.17
CA GLY A 55 13.63 -29.11 -5.16
C GLY A 55 13.18 -27.77 -4.59
N ARG A 56 14.11 -26.80 -4.44
CA ARG A 56 13.78 -25.42 -4.05
C ARG A 56 12.99 -24.70 -5.14
N GLU A 57 13.41 -24.79 -6.40
CA GLU A 57 12.69 -24.19 -7.55
C GLU A 57 11.26 -24.74 -7.66
N GLN A 58 11.08 -26.05 -7.51
CA GLN A 58 9.75 -26.65 -7.51
C GLN A 58 8.86 -26.10 -6.39
N ASN A 59 9.41 -25.96 -5.18
CA ASN A 59 8.64 -25.41 -4.04
C ASN A 59 8.24 -23.95 -4.26
N ILE A 60 9.15 -23.13 -4.80
CA ILE A 60 8.89 -21.73 -5.15
C ILE A 60 7.78 -21.66 -6.21
N LYS A 61 7.89 -22.41 -7.31
CA LYS A 61 6.89 -22.41 -8.40
C LYS A 61 5.51 -22.88 -7.91
N ARG A 62 5.45 -23.85 -7.00
CA ARG A 62 4.19 -24.27 -6.37
C ARG A 62 3.57 -23.14 -5.55
N ALA A 63 4.36 -22.49 -4.70
CA ALA A 63 3.89 -21.36 -3.91
C ALA A 63 3.37 -20.23 -4.80
N GLN A 64 4.09 -19.89 -5.87
CA GLN A 64 3.69 -18.91 -6.88
C GLN A 64 2.34 -19.26 -7.52
N THR A 65 2.18 -20.51 -7.94
CA THR A 65 0.95 -20.98 -8.59
C THR A 65 -0.26 -20.89 -7.65
N ILE A 66 -0.11 -21.32 -6.39
CA ILE A 66 -1.17 -21.27 -5.40
C ILE A 66 -1.50 -19.80 -5.06
N ALA A 67 -0.48 -18.97 -4.85
CA ALA A 67 -0.65 -17.56 -4.54
C ALA A 67 -1.38 -16.81 -5.68
N GLN A 68 -0.97 -17.03 -6.92
CA GLN A 68 -1.62 -16.44 -8.09
C GLN A 68 -3.07 -16.91 -8.24
N TYR A 69 -3.35 -18.20 -8.03
CA TYR A 69 -4.71 -18.72 -8.08
C TYR A 69 -5.62 -18.05 -7.06
N LEU A 70 -5.20 -17.97 -5.80
CA LEU A 70 -5.98 -17.35 -4.73
C LEU A 70 -6.15 -15.85 -4.96
N HIS A 71 -5.11 -15.18 -5.45
CA HIS A 71 -5.17 -13.76 -5.80
C HIS A 71 -6.18 -13.50 -6.92
N ASN A 72 -6.20 -14.31 -7.96
CA ASN A 72 -7.15 -14.22 -9.07
C ASN A 72 -8.62 -14.46 -8.62
N GLN A 73 -8.82 -15.15 -7.48
CA GLN A 73 -10.13 -15.29 -6.84
C GLN A 73 -10.52 -14.07 -5.97
N GLY A 74 -9.71 -13.01 -5.98
CA GLY A 74 -9.98 -11.78 -5.23
C GLY A 74 -9.48 -11.79 -3.78
N HIS A 75 -8.65 -12.76 -3.39
CA HIS A 75 -8.09 -12.88 -2.06
C HIS A 75 -6.74 -12.20 -1.92
N ASP A 76 -6.38 -11.83 -0.71
CA ASP A 76 -5.01 -11.45 -0.37
C ASP A 76 -4.24 -12.69 0.10
N VAL A 77 -2.95 -12.78 -0.29
CA VAL A 77 -2.12 -13.94 0.00
C VAL A 77 -0.80 -13.50 0.62
N ILE A 78 -0.45 -14.09 1.74
CA ILE A 78 0.84 -13.90 2.40
C ILE A 78 1.67 -15.15 2.15
N VAL A 79 2.86 -14.98 1.58
CA VAL A 79 3.78 -16.08 1.27
C VAL A 79 5.06 -15.89 2.08
N SER A 80 5.51 -16.95 2.78
CA SER A 80 6.72 -16.94 3.58
C SER A 80 7.63 -18.10 3.14
N LEU A 81 8.65 -17.79 2.34
CA LEU A 81 9.64 -18.74 1.83
C LEU A 81 11.06 -18.17 1.88
N VAL A 82 12.07 -19.05 1.84
CA VAL A 82 13.46 -18.62 1.60
C VAL A 82 13.59 -18.00 0.22
N ALA A 83 13.06 -18.62 -0.82
CA ALA A 83 13.04 -18.17 -2.22
C ALA A 83 14.38 -17.57 -2.71
N PRO A 84 15.48 -18.36 -2.74
CA PRO A 84 16.82 -17.85 -2.93
C PRO A 84 17.08 -17.30 -4.34
N TYR A 85 16.37 -17.75 -5.36
CA TYR A 85 16.64 -17.48 -6.76
C TYR A 85 15.91 -16.21 -7.24
N ARG A 86 16.65 -15.15 -7.52
CA ARG A 86 16.12 -13.85 -7.97
C ARG A 86 15.33 -13.99 -9.26
N GLU A 87 15.85 -14.72 -10.24
CA GLU A 87 15.18 -14.95 -11.52
C GLU A 87 13.71 -15.38 -11.36
N LEU A 88 13.45 -16.37 -10.51
CA LEU A 88 12.08 -16.85 -10.26
C LEU A 88 11.19 -15.82 -9.58
N ARG A 89 11.76 -14.94 -8.75
CA ARG A 89 11.01 -13.86 -8.09
C ARG A 89 10.66 -12.77 -9.08
N GLU A 90 11.62 -12.36 -9.93
CA GLU A 90 11.40 -11.33 -10.95
C GLU A 90 10.38 -11.79 -12.02
N GLU A 91 10.52 -13.01 -12.55
CA GLU A 91 9.52 -13.60 -13.45
C GLU A 91 8.10 -13.57 -12.85
N PHE A 92 7.99 -13.82 -11.56
CA PHE A 92 6.69 -13.79 -10.88
C PHE A 92 6.14 -12.38 -10.77
N LYS A 93 6.96 -11.37 -10.41
CA LYS A 93 6.57 -9.96 -10.35
C LYS A 93 6.22 -9.38 -11.73
N GLU A 94 6.86 -9.86 -12.79
CA GLU A 94 6.50 -9.49 -14.17
C GLU A 94 5.12 -10.03 -14.56
N ARG A 95 4.82 -11.27 -14.19
CA ARG A 95 3.57 -11.94 -14.50
C ARG A 95 2.40 -11.48 -13.65
N VAL A 96 2.63 -11.16 -12.38
CA VAL A 96 1.63 -10.71 -11.41
C VAL A 96 2.03 -9.35 -10.84
N LYS A 97 1.34 -8.29 -11.25
CA LYS A 97 1.71 -6.91 -10.87
C LYS A 97 1.44 -6.56 -9.41
N ASP A 98 0.51 -7.27 -8.78
CA ASP A 98 0.09 -7.02 -7.39
C ASP A 98 0.92 -7.82 -6.37
N VAL A 99 2.25 -7.90 -6.57
CA VAL A 99 3.19 -8.56 -5.65
C VAL A 99 4.03 -7.52 -4.94
N VAL A 100 4.04 -7.58 -3.60
CA VAL A 100 4.95 -6.83 -2.74
C VAL A 100 6.00 -7.78 -2.19
N GLU A 101 7.24 -7.67 -2.66
CA GLU A 101 8.37 -8.45 -2.15
C GLU A 101 8.91 -7.80 -0.87
N ILE A 102 9.07 -8.59 0.18
CA ILE A 102 9.54 -8.16 1.50
C ILE A 102 10.76 -8.99 1.86
N TYR A 103 11.94 -8.38 1.80
CA TYR A 103 13.21 -9.03 2.12
C TYR A 103 13.53 -8.86 3.60
N VAL A 104 13.51 -9.97 4.32
CA VAL A 104 13.78 -10.01 5.77
C VAL A 104 15.18 -10.55 6.01
N HIS A 105 16.02 -9.77 6.67
CA HIS A 105 17.38 -10.17 7.02
C HIS A 105 17.75 -9.76 8.45
N THR A 106 18.86 -10.29 8.96
CA THR A 106 19.44 -9.94 10.25
C THR A 106 20.92 -10.28 10.25
N SER A 107 21.72 -9.54 11.02
CA SER A 107 23.10 -9.88 11.35
C SER A 107 23.24 -10.74 12.63
N GLU A 108 22.12 -10.96 13.35
CA GLU A 108 22.13 -11.78 14.56
C GLU A 108 22.25 -13.27 14.25
N VAL A 109 22.98 -13.98 15.12
CA VAL A 109 23.05 -15.43 15.10
C VAL A 109 21.85 -16.01 15.85
N ARG A 110 20.92 -16.63 15.10
CA ARG A 110 19.65 -17.17 15.63
C ARG A 110 19.56 -18.69 15.64
N GLY A 111 20.70 -19.38 15.44
CA GLY A 111 20.82 -20.84 15.51
C GLY A 111 20.21 -21.59 14.31
N ARG A 112 19.97 -20.90 13.19
CA ARG A 112 19.47 -21.48 11.94
C ARG A 112 20.42 -21.34 10.77
N GLU A 113 21.65 -20.87 11.01
CA GLU A 113 22.66 -20.55 9.98
C GLU A 113 23.08 -21.81 9.19
N ASN A 114 23.08 -22.97 9.82
CA ASN A 114 23.36 -24.25 9.15
C ASN A 114 22.35 -24.62 8.06
N PHE A 115 21.20 -23.98 8.04
CA PHE A 115 20.14 -24.18 7.04
C PHE A 115 20.13 -23.09 5.97
N HIS A 116 21.05 -22.13 6.04
CA HIS A 116 21.13 -21.05 5.07
C HIS A 116 21.37 -21.60 3.66
N SER A 117 20.76 -20.96 2.67
CA SER A 117 21.00 -21.23 1.26
C SER A 117 22.25 -20.46 0.84
N ALA A 118 23.33 -21.17 0.49
CA ALA A 118 24.58 -20.54 0.07
C ALA A 118 24.44 -19.75 -1.24
N ASP A 119 23.44 -20.12 -2.05
CA ASP A 119 23.11 -19.52 -3.34
C ASP A 119 21.94 -18.50 -3.24
N PHE A 120 21.71 -17.91 -2.05
CA PHE A 120 20.69 -16.89 -1.87
C PHE A 120 21.10 -15.57 -2.53
N GLU A 121 20.29 -15.11 -3.46
CA GLU A 121 20.45 -13.84 -4.17
C GLU A 121 19.53 -12.80 -3.57
N GLN A 122 20.11 -11.72 -3.06
CA GLN A 122 19.33 -10.58 -2.54
C GLN A 122 18.53 -9.91 -3.67
N PRO A 123 17.33 -9.35 -3.39
CA PRO A 123 16.61 -8.54 -4.37
C PRO A 123 17.42 -7.27 -4.72
N LEU A 124 17.17 -6.71 -5.92
CA LEU A 124 17.85 -5.48 -6.37
C LEU A 124 16.89 -4.28 -6.36
N ASP A 125 15.67 -4.49 -6.83
CA ASP A 125 14.69 -3.42 -7.06
C ASP A 125 13.29 -3.83 -6.61
N ASN A 126 12.45 -2.84 -6.33
CA ASN A 126 11.03 -3.02 -6.04
C ASN A 126 10.75 -4.02 -4.90
N PHE A 127 11.39 -3.82 -3.75
CA PHE A 127 11.18 -4.60 -2.54
C PHE A 127 11.18 -3.71 -1.30
N ILE A 128 10.62 -4.23 -0.21
CA ILE A 128 10.72 -3.64 1.12
C ILE A 128 11.87 -4.33 1.85
N ASP A 129 12.90 -3.56 2.20
CA ASP A 129 14.05 -4.04 2.97
C ASP A 129 13.74 -4.00 4.47
N VAL A 130 13.90 -5.12 5.15
CA VAL A 130 13.57 -5.28 6.58
C VAL A 130 14.75 -5.90 7.32
N ASP A 131 15.57 -5.07 7.92
CA ASP A 131 16.56 -5.50 8.89
C ASP A 131 15.89 -5.72 10.25
N THR A 132 15.98 -6.95 10.77
CA THR A 132 15.41 -7.33 12.07
C THR A 132 16.48 -7.42 13.17
N THR A 133 17.68 -6.88 12.93
CA THR A 133 18.78 -6.85 13.90
C THR A 133 18.42 -5.90 15.06
N ASP A 134 18.43 -6.40 16.28
CA ASP A 134 18.11 -5.63 17.51
C ASP A 134 16.74 -4.92 17.49
N ILE A 135 15.81 -5.36 16.61
CA ILE A 135 14.48 -4.77 16.46
C ILE A 135 13.41 -5.79 16.84
N ILE A 136 12.45 -5.36 17.65
CA ILE A 136 11.33 -6.23 18.03
C ILE A 136 10.38 -6.45 16.84
N PRO A 137 9.71 -7.61 16.75
CA PRO A 137 8.84 -7.93 15.62
C PRO A 137 7.72 -6.93 15.37
N ALA A 138 7.20 -6.28 16.41
CA ALA A 138 6.14 -5.28 16.29
C ALA A 138 6.61 -4.02 15.55
N GLU A 139 7.82 -3.55 15.81
CA GLU A 139 8.40 -2.38 15.11
C GLU A 139 8.72 -2.71 13.65
N SER A 140 9.26 -3.90 13.39
CA SER A 140 9.49 -4.39 12.02
C SER A 140 8.17 -4.51 11.25
N LEU A 141 7.10 -5.00 11.90
CA LEU A 141 5.75 -5.04 11.31
C LEU A 141 5.24 -3.63 10.97
N ASP A 142 5.34 -2.68 11.91
CA ASP A 142 4.89 -1.31 11.69
C ASP A 142 5.63 -0.65 10.52
N TYR A 143 6.92 -0.88 10.40
CA TYR A 143 7.71 -0.42 9.25
C TYR A 143 7.19 -1.03 7.94
N VAL A 144 7.03 -2.36 7.87
CA VAL A 144 6.49 -3.06 6.69
C VAL A 144 5.09 -2.53 6.34
N PHE A 145 4.22 -2.43 7.34
CA PHE A 145 2.84 -2.00 7.15
C PHE A 145 2.75 -0.57 6.57
N ARG A 146 3.56 0.37 7.10
CA ARG A 146 3.64 1.75 6.59
C ARG A 146 4.20 1.83 5.16
N LYS A 147 5.11 0.93 4.78
CA LYS A 147 5.62 0.85 3.40
C LYS A 147 4.58 0.30 2.42
N ILE A 148 3.76 -0.66 2.85
CA ILE A 148 2.68 -1.22 2.02
C ILE A 148 1.49 -0.25 1.95
N PHE A 149 1.16 0.41 3.06
CA PHE A 149 0.02 1.31 3.21
C PHE A 149 0.45 2.70 3.71
N PRO A 150 1.18 3.46 2.90
CA PRO A 150 1.78 4.74 3.33
C PRO A 150 0.77 5.79 3.77
N GLY A 151 -0.48 5.55 3.51
CA GLY A 151 -1.55 6.45 3.85
C GLY A 151 -2.42 6.05 5.02
N VAL A 152 -2.23 4.87 5.58
CA VAL A 152 -2.97 4.45 6.79
C VAL A 152 -2.37 5.20 7.98
N ASP A 153 -3.21 5.79 8.84
CA ASP A 153 -2.76 6.54 10.01
C ASP A 153 -2.17 5.61 11.10
N GLU A 154 -1.64 6.19 12.18
CA GLU A 154 -1.02 5.44 13.27
C GLU A 154 -1.99 4.47 13.97
N SER A 155 -3.30 4.70 13.87
CA SER A 155 -4.35 3.79 14.36
C SER A 155 -4.71 2.69 13.37
N GLY A 156 -4.06 2.63 12.20
CA GLY A 156 -4.35 1.68 11.14
C GLY A 156 -5.60 2.00 10.32
N LYS A 157 -6.12 3.24 10.38
CA LYS A 157 -7.34 3.65 9.70
C LYS A 157 -7.04 4.45 8.42
N TYR A 158 -7.94 4.35 7.46
CA TYR A 158 -7.90 5.19 6.28
C TYR A 158 -8.23 6.64 6.60
N LYS A 159 -7.52 7.56 5.96
CA LYS A 159 -7.77 8.99 6.07
C LYS A 159 -8.90 9.42 5.15
N SER A 160 -9.62 10.46 5.55
CA SER A 160 -10.46 11.25 4.65
C SER A 160 -9.67 12.47 4.20
N ILE A 161 -9.40 12.54 2.89
CA ILE A 161 -8.64 13.64 2.27
C ILE A 161 -9.63 14.70 1.80
N PHE A 162 -9.68 15.83 2.47
CA PHE A 162 -10.44 17.01 2.02
C PHE A 162 -9.52 17.88 1.18
N CYS A 163 -9.73 17.89 -0.14
CA CYS A 163 -8.87 18.59 -1.08
C CYS A 163 -9.65 19.72 -1.78
N ASP A 164 -9.10 20.93 -1.76
CA ASP A 164 -9.64 22.04 -2.53
C ASP A 164 -9.42 21.84 -4.02
N LEU A 165 -10.29 22.42 -4.84
CA LEU A 165 -10.29 22.21 -6.28
C LEU A 165 -9.52 23.31 -7.03
N ASP A 166 -9.92 24.57 -6.85
CA ASP A 166 -9.44 25.69 -7.67
C ASP A 166 -8.17 26.35 -7.12
N GLY A 167 -7.05 26.15 -7.79
CA GLY A 167 -5.71 26.55 -7.36
C GLY A 167 -4.94 25.42 -6.66
N THR A 168 -5.58 24.25 -6.49
CA THR A 168 -5.01 23.05 -5.87
C THR A 168 -4.96 21.87 -6.85
N VAL A 169 -6.09 21.46 -7.40
CA VAL A 169 -6.21 20.39 -8.41
C VAL A 169 -6.21 20.95 -9.82
N PHE A 170 -6.94 22.04 -10.00
CA PHE A 170 -6.94 22.81 -11.24
C PHE A 170 -6.24 24.14 -11.04
N VAL A 171 -5.57 24.63 -12.06
CA VAL A 171 -5.07 26.00 -12.12
C VAL A 171 -6.23 26.96 -11.88
N TYR A 172 -6.01 27.93 -10.99
CA TYR A 172 -7.05 28.89 -10.59
C TYR A 172 -7.55 29.69 -11.79
N ARG A 173 -8.86 29.70 -11.99
CA ARG A 173 -9.59 30.56 -12.96
C ARG A 173 -10.51 31.53 -12.23
N LYS A 174 -10.67 32.73 -12.78
CA LYS A 174 -11.70 33.66 -12.29
C LYS A 174 -13.09 33.09 -12.58
N PHE A 175 -14.07 33.40 -11.74
CA PHE A 175 -15.44 32.87 -11.86
C PHE A 175 -16.04 33.06 -13.27
N GLY A 176 -15.85 34.25 -13.88
CA GLY A 176 -16.37 34.55 -15.24
C GLY A 176 -15.76 33.68 -16.35
N ASN A 177 -14.63 33.02 -16.10
CA ASN A 177 -13.87 32.30 -17.11
C ASN A 177 -14.15 30.80 -17.13
N TYR A 178 -14.95 30.27 -16.19
CA TYR A 178 -15.22 28.80 -16.12
C TYR A 178 -15.91 28.25 -17.38
N LEU A 179 -16.70 29.10 -18.09
CA LEU A 179 -17.39 28.65 -19.30
C LEU A 179 -16.56 28.89 -20.58
N THR A 180 -15.53 29.71 -20.52
CA THR A 180 -14.73 30.11 -21.69
C THR A 180 -13.32 29.50 -21.71
N GLU A 181 -12.77 29.16 -20.54
CA GLU A 181 -11.44 28.60 -20.40
C GLU A 181 -11.52 27.13 -19.97
N LYS A 182 -10.70 26.30 -20.57
CA LYS A 182 -10.58 24.89 -20.17
C LYS A 182 -9.94 24.75 -18.78
N ALA A 183 -10.35 23.73 -18.03
CA ALA A 183 -9.68 23.35 -16.81
C ALA A 183 -8.28 22.81 -17.13
N GLU A 184 -7.26 23.41 -16.56
CA GLU A 184 -5.88 22.96 -16.66
C GLU A 184 -5.52 22.23 -15.35
N VAL A 185 -5.05 20.98 -15.47
CA VAL A 185 -4.73 20.12 -14.33
C VAL A 185 -3.36 20.44 -13.78
N ILE A 186 -3.24 20.50 -12.47
CA ILE A 186 -1.96 20.50 -11.76
C ILE A 186 -1.56 19.04 -11.57
N GLN A 187 -0.59 18.56 -12.37
CA GLN A 187 -0.29 17.14 -12.48
C GLN A 187 0.12 16.50 -11.15
N SER A 188 0.95 17.15 -10.35
CA SER A 188 1.37 16.63 -9.04
C SER A 188 0.18 16.37 -8.10
N SER A 189 -0.82 17.26 -8.11
CA SER A 189 -2.04 17.08 -7.31
C SER A 189 -2.89 15.90 -7.82
N LYS A 190 -3.01 15.73 -9.14
CA LYS A 190 -3.69 14.55 -9.71
C LYS A 190 -2.98 13.26 -9.31
N ASP A 191 -1.66 13.21 -9.42
CA ASP A 191 -0.85 12.03 -9.08
C ASP A 191 -0.99 11.69 -7.60
N PHE A 192 -0.92 12.69 -6.71
CA PHE A 192 -1.19 12.54 -5.28
C PHE A 192 -2.58 11.95 -5.00
N LEU A 193 -3.63 12.48 -5.62
CA LEU A 193 -4.99 11.98 -5.42
C LEU A 193 -5.14 10.53 -5.89
N TRP A 194 -4.49 10.16 -7.01
CA TRP A 194 -4.48 8.77 -7.47
C TRP A 194 -3.73 7.85 -6.52
N GLU A 195 -2.61 8.29 -5.97
CA GLU A 195 -1.87 7.54 -4.95
C GLU A 195 -2.74 7.32 -3.70
N MET A 196 -3.38 8.38 -3.22
CA MET A 196 -4.30 8.31 -2.07
C MET A 196 -5.47 7.36 -2.33
N LYS A 197 -6.07 7.41 -3.52
CA LYS A 197 -7.15 6.49 -3.91
C LYS A 197 -6.69 5.03 -3.95
N LYS A 198 -5.53 4.76 -4.56
CA LYS A 198 -4.93 3.42 -4.61
C LYS A 198 -4.61 2.88 -3.22
N SER A 199 -4.21 3.75 -2.30
CA SER A 199 -3.97 3.43 -0.89
C SER A 199 -5.27 3.29 -0.06
N GLY A 200 -6.44 3.40 -0.69
CA GLY A 200 -7.75 3.17 -0.06
C GLY A 200 -8.33 4.37 0.69
N HIS A 201 -7.71 5.55 0.60
CA HIS A 201 -8.22 6.75 1.26
C HIS A 201 -9.51 7.26 0.64
N HIS A 202 -10.37 7.85 1.48
CA HIS A 202 -11.60 8.50 1.04
C HIS A 202 -11.31 9.94 0.61
N ILE A 203 -11.56 10.27 -0.65
CA ILE A 203 -11.27 11.59 -1.22
C ILE A 203 -12.56 12.39 -1.31
N VAL A 204 -12.57 13.55 -0.66
CA VAL A 204 -13.64 14.54 -0.70
C VAL A 204 -13.09 15.80 -1.38
N LEU A 205 -13.49 16.06 -2.62
CA LEU A 205 -13.18 17.34 -3.27
C LEU A 205 -14.09 18.43 -2.74
N THR A 206 -13.52 19.58 -2.45
CA THR A 206 -14.25 20.73 -1.87
C THR A 206 -14.03 21.97 -2.72
N THR A 207 -15.07 22.77 -2.99
CA THR A 207 -14.93 23.98 -3.79
C THR A 207 -15.95 25.05 -3.43
N ALA A 208 -15.58 26.31 -3.64
CA ALA A 208 -16.48 27.46 -3.56
C ALA A 208 -17.29 27.71 -4.86
N ARG A 209 -17.14 26.86 -5.88
CA ARG A 209 -18.00 26.90 -7.06
C ARG A 209 -19.45 26.65 -6.65
N PRO A 210 -20.41 27.44 -7.14
CA PRO A 210 -21.82 27.27 -6.77
C PRO A 210 -22.38 25.95 -7.30
N GLU A 211 -23.42 25.45 -6.63
CA GLU A 211 -24.10 24.19 -7.04
C GLU A 211 -24.64 24.27 -8.48
N SER A 212 -25.01 25.45 -8.97
CA SER A 212 -25.43 25.64 -10.38
C SER A 212 -24.35 25.28 -11.41
N MET A 213 -23.11 25.12 -10.99
CA MET A 213 -21.97 24.69 -11.83
C MET A 213 -21.62 23.21 -11.67
N ARG A 214 -22.43 22.40 -10.98
CA ARG A 214 -22.13 21.00 -10.69
C ARG A 214 -21.86 20.20 -11.96
N ASP A 215 -22.73 20.25 -12.94
CA ASP A 215 -22.62 19.50 -14.19
C ASP A 215 -21.34 19.85 -14.97
N LEU A 216 -20.95 21.12 -14.97
CA LEU A 216 -19.69 21.55 -15.57
C LEU A 216 -18.50 21.01 -14.79
N THR A 217 -18.54 21.12 -13.47
CA THR A 217 -17.44 20.68 -12.59
C THR A 217 -17.24 19.17 -12.68
N VAL A 218 -18.31 18.40 -12.66
CA VAL A 218 -18.25 16.92 -12.82
C VAL A 218 -17.64 16.54 -14.17
N ARG A 219 -18.09 17.17 -15.26
CA ARG A 219 -17.49 16.95 -16.59
C ARG A 219 -16.01 17.31 -16.64
N GLU A 220 -15.57 18.40 -16.03
CA GLU A 220 -14.15 18.74 -15.96
C GLU A 220 -13.34 17.70 -15.19
N LEU A 221 -13.87 17.18 -14.07
CA LEU A 221 -13.23 16.12 -13.29
C LEU A 221 -13.12 14.81 -14.09
N GLU A 222 -14.19 14.39 -14.76
CA GLU A 222 -14.23 13.19 -15.59
C GLU A 222 -13.28 13.28 -16.79
N MET A 223 -13.34 14.39 -17.55
CA MET A 223 -12.48 14.61 -18.72
C MET A 223 -10.99 14.63 -18.36
N ASN A 224 -10.65 15.01 -17.15
CA ASN A 224 -9.26 15.09 -16.67
C ASN A 224 -8.88 13.89 -15.80
N ASP A 225 -9.77 12.90 -15.66
CA ASP A 225 -9.54 11.69 -14.88
C ASP A 225 -9.06 12.01 -13.44
N ILE A 226 -9.79 12.91 -12.75
CA ILE A 226 -9.51 13.27 -11.35
C ILE A 226 -10.27 12.31 -10.44
N PRO A 227 -9.58 11.54 -9.58
CA PRO A 227 -10.22 10.60 -8.70
C PRO A 227 -10.85 11.27 -7.49
N TYR A 228 -12.09 10.89 -7.15
CA TYR A 228 -12.77 11.34 -5.93
C TYR A 228 -13.89 10.36 -5.54
N HIS A 229 -14.40 10.49 -4.31
CA HIS A 229 -15.56 9.75 -3.79
C HIS A 229 -16.73 10.69 -3.56
N GLN A 230 -16.46 11.91 -3.12
CA GLN A 230 -17.48 12.94 -2.88
C GLN A 230 -17.03 14.30 -3.44
N LEU A 231 -18.00 15.10 -3.88
CA LEU A 231 -17.79 16.48 -4.31
C LEU A 231 -18.72 17.39 -3.52
N VAL A 232 -18.13 18.26 -2.71
CA VAL A 232 -18.83 19.27 -1.92
C VAL A 232 -18.64 20.64 -2.57
N MET A 233 -19.72 21.23 -3.02
CA MET A 233 -19.75 22.52 -3.73
C MET A 233 -20.46 23.60 -2.91
N GLY A 234 -20.41 24.84 -3.36
CA GLY A 234 -21.09 25.97 -2.71
C GLY A 234 -20.49 26.41 -1.38
N LEU A 235 -19.27 26.01 -1.08
CA LEU A 235 -18.60 26.42 0.16
C LEU A 235 -18.28 27.90 0.15
N ALA A 236 -18.23 28.51 1.34
CA ALA A 236 -17.76 29.88 1.49
C ALA A 236 -16.30 30.03 1.02
N ARG A 237 -15.96 31.21 0.48
CA ARG A 237 -14.61 31.52 -0.02
C ARG A 237 -13.57 31.80 1.08
N GLY A 238 -13.95 31.71 2.33
CA GLY A 238 -13.08 31.96 3.48
C GLY A 238 -12.26 30.79 3.90
N THR A 239 -11.60 30.96 5.03
CA THR A 239 -10.83 29.88 5.70
C THR A 239 -11.74 28.71 6.05
N ARG A 240 -11.27 27.48 5.80
CA ARG A 240 -11.95 26.26 6.22
C ARG A 240 -11.46 25.83 7.60
N VAL A 241 -12.39 25.48 8.47
CA VAL A 241 -12.11 25.00 9.82
C VAL A 241 -12.64 23.59 9.93
N LEU A 242 -11.78 22.65 10.36
CA LEU A 242 -12.16 21.28 10.73
C LEU A 242 -12.19 21.19 12.26
N ILE A 243 -13.30 20.71 12.80
CA ILE A 243 -13.47 20.50 14.24
C ILE A 243 -13.71 19.04 14.46
N ASN A 244 -12.77 18.41 15.17
CA ASN A 244 -12.85 16.99 15.58
C ASN A 244 -12.62 16.89 17.08
N ASP A 245 -13.13 15.83 17.67
CA ASP A 245 -12.81 15.43 19.04
C ASP A 245 -11.36 14.90 19.12
N ARG A 246 -10.85 14.82 20.33
CA ARG A 246 -9.64 14.07 20.65
C ARG A 246 -10.01 12.99 21.66
N GLU A 247 -9.60 11.77 21.41
CA GLU A 247 -9.79 10.67 22.34
C GLU A 247 -9.00 10.91 23.63
N ASN A 248 -9.63 10.69 24.78
CA ASN A 248 -9.00 10.90 26.08
C ASN A 248 -7.77 9.98 26.23
N GLY A 249 -6.61 10.59 26.55
CA GLY A 249 -5.35 9.88 26.68
C GLY A 249 -4.61 9.58 25.37
N SER A 250 -5.09 10.09 24.24
CA SER A 250 -4.42 9.98 22.93
C SER A 250 -3.74 11.30 22.54
N ASP A 251 -2.50 11.23 22.07
CA ASP A 251 -1.77 12.37 21.47
C ASP A 251 -1.97 12.47 19.96
N VAL A 252 -2.78 11.59 19.35
CA VAL A 252 -3.02 11.56 17.91
C VAL A 252 -3.94 12.69 17.49
N ASN A 253 -3.46 13.54 16.57
CA ASN A 253 -4.28 14.57 15.94
C ASN A 253 -5.25 13.97 14.92
N ARG A 254 -6.55 14.22 15.08
CA ARG A 254 -7.60 13.76 14.15
C ARG A 254 -7.82 14.69 12.96
N ALA A 255 -7.13 15.83 12.91
CA ALA A 255 -7.11 16.72 11.76
C ALA A 255 -5.69 17.25 11.53
N ILE A 256 -5.30 17.25 10.26
CA ILE A 256 -4.04 17.82 9.79
C ILE A 256 -4.39 18.83 8.70
N SER A 257 -3.79 20.02 8.72
CA SER A 257 -3.94 21.04 7.68
C SER A 257 -2.64 21.19 6.91
N ILE A 258 -2.71 21.04 5.59
CA ILE A 258 -1.61 21.29 4.67
C ILE A 258 -1.99 22.49 3.81
N ASN A 259 -1.21 23.57 3.90
CA ASN A 259 -1.40 24.77 3.08
C ASN A 259 -0.32 24.80 2.00
N ILE A 260 -0.72 24.79 0.76
CA ILE A 260 0.15 24.89 -0.40
C ILE A 260 0.02 26.27 -1.07
N GLU A 261 1.03 26.67 -1.81
CA GLU A 261 0.93 27.85 -2.65
C GLU A 261 -0.03 27.59 -3.81
N ARG A 262 -0.83 28.61 -4.15
CA ARG A 262 -1.81 28.51 -5.26
C ARG A 262 -1.13 28.12 -6.58
N ASN A 263 -1.70 27.15 -7.27
CA ASN A 263 -1.23 26.61 -8.56
C ASN A 263 0.13 25.87 -8.51
N LYS A 264 0.65 25.55 -7.32
CA LYS A 264 1.92 24.80 -7.19
C LYS A 264 1.72 23.30 -7.05
N GLY A 265 0.51 22.88 -6.66
CA GLY A 265 0.19 21.46 -6.45
C GLY A 265 0.69 20.92 -5.10
N ILE A 266 0.41 19.65 -4.87
CA ILE A 266 0.75 18.88 -3.65
C ILE A 266 2.06 18.15 -3.85
#